data_ad74adefa8c7d69ce36e28622d134d69
#
_entry.id   ad74adefa8c7d69ce36e28622d134d69
#
_cell.length_a   1.000
_cell.length_b   1.000
_cell.length_c   1.000
_cell.angle_alpha   90.00
_cell.angle_beta   90.00
_cell.angle_gamma   90.00
#
_symmetry.space_group_name_H-M   'P 1'
#
loop_
_entity.id
_entity.type
_entity.pdbx_description
1 polymer ?
#
loop_
_entity_poly.entity_id
_entity_poly.type
_entity_poly.pdbx_seq_one_letter_code
_entity_poly.pdbx_strand_id
1 'polypeptide(L)'
;MISTLTKLKVCDNSGVKNVKCFKVYKTFFGTVGSLVYISVKESKNKNKYKKGDIIRGIIVRNKKAINRHTGNFLSFDSNDIVLIDSKYDIIGTRIFGPLPFELRKKRYVKLLSLASSII
;
A
#
# COMPACT_ATOMS: atom_id res chain seq x y z
N MET A 1 7.01 -7.14 -8.04
CA MET A 1 7.69 -5.89 -7.69
C MET A 1 6.96 -4.72 -8.32
N ILE A 2 6.93 -3.61 -7.63
CA ILE A 2 6.20 -2.42 -8.07
C ILE A 2 7.20 -1.39 -8.56
N SER A 3 7.01 -0.92 -9.77
CA SER A 3 7.84 0.11 -10.41
C SER A 3 6.99 1.33 -10.75
N THR A 4 7.60 2.33 -11.38
CA THR A 4 6.84 3.45 -11.93
C THR A 4 5.80 2.94 -12.93
N LEU A 5 4.65 3.62 -13.00
CA LEU A 5 3.53 3.29 -13.87
C LEU A 5 2.75 2.03 -13.51
N THR A 6 3.07 1.35 -12.40
CA THR A 6 2.30 0.19 -11.93
C THR A 6 0.97 0.65 -11.34
N LYS A 7 -0.11 -0.02 -11.74
CA LYS A 7 -1.45 0.22 -11.19
C LYS A 7 -1.60 -0.52 -9.85
N LEU A 8 -2.17 0.15 -8.87
CA LEU A 8 -2.36 -0.37 -7.52
C LEU A 8 -3.81 -0.18 -7.07
N LYS A 9 -4.25 -1.08 -6.21
CA LYS A 9 -5.55 -0.93 -5.53
C LYS A 9 -5.33 -0.36 -4.14
N VAL A 10 -6.25 0.49 -3.70
CA VAL A 10 -6.24 1.02 -2.33
C VAL A 10 -7.09 0.12 -1.46
N CYS A 11 -6.53 -0.38 -0.36
CA CYS A 11 -7.20 -1.33 0.52
C CYS A 11 -7.71 -0.71 1.83
N ASP A 12 -7.70 0.60 1.95
CA ASP A 12 -8.26 1.29 3.11
C ASP A 12 -9.60 1.96 2.79
N ASN A 13 -10.19 2.60 3.79
CA ASN A 13 -11.48 3.30 3.65
C ASN A 13 -11.34 4.80 3.42
N SER A 14 -10.22 5.24 2.84
CA SER A 14 -9.98 6.67 2.54
C SER A 14 -10.87 7.24 1.43
N GLY A 15 -11.52 6.37 0.64
CA GLY A 15 -12.37 6.76 -0.47
C GLY A 15 -11.70 6.68 -1.84
N VAL A 16 -10.40 6.47 -1.90
CA VAL A 16 -9.68 6.26 -3.14
C VAL A 16 -9.73 4.78 -3.49
N LYS A 17 -10.01 4.45 -4.75
CA LYS A 17 -10.10 3.05 -5.22
C LYS A 17 -8.83 2.57 -5.90
N ASN A 18 -8.43 3.27 -6.97
CA ASN A 18 -7.30 2.87 -7.80
C ASN A 18 -6.33 4.01 -7.94
N VAL A 19 -5.05 3.67 -7.94
CA VAL A 19 -3.96 4.63 -8.04
C VAL A 19 -2.88 4.08 -8.97
N LYS A 20 -1.97 4.95 -9.38
CA LYS A 20 -0.85 4.57 -10.22
C LYS A 20 0.44 5.07 -9.56
N CYS A 21 1.39 4.17 -9.37
CA CYS A 21 2.69 4.53 -8.82
C CYS A 21 3.47 5.35 -9.85
N PHE A 22 3.99 6.52 -9.45
CA PHE A 22 4.88 7.27 -10.34
C PHE A 22 6.30 7.40 -9.77
N LYS A 23 6.51 7.13 -8.50
CA LYS A 23 7.84 7.14 -7.90
C LYS A 23 7.90 6.23 -6.69
N VAL A 24 8.93 5.40 -6.63
CA VAL A 24 9.27 4.60 -5.44
C VAL A 24 10.39 5.32 -4.69
N TYR A 25 10.20 5.51 -3.39
CA TYR A 25 11.14 6.25 -2.57
C TYR A 25 12.41 5.43 -2.31
N LYS A 26 13.57 6.00 -2.60
CA LYS A 26 14.91 5.44 -2.38
C LYS A 26 15.29 4.20 -3.22
N THR A 27 14.36 3.57 -3.92
CA THR A 27 14.66 2.36 -4.71
C THR A 27 14.03 2.44 -6.09
N PHE A 28 14.45 1.54 -7.00
CA PHE A 28 13.83 1.44 -8.33
C PHE A 28 12.54 0.63 -8.29
N PHE A 29 12.48 -0.37 -7.41
CA PHE A 29 11.32 -1.27 -7.30
C PHE A 29 10.79 -1.28 -5.89
N GLY A 30 9.48 -1.21 -5.74
CA GLY A 30 8.81 -1.29 -4.46
C GLY A 30 8.44 -2.73 -4.09
N THR A 31 8.57 -3.04 -2.82
CA THR A 31 8.12 -4.29 -2.23
C THR A 31 7.23 -3.98 -1.03
N VAL A 32 6.78 -5.00 -0.30
CA VAL A 32 5.98 -4.80 0.91
C VAL A 32 6.74 -3.88 1.88
N GLY A 33 6.06 -2.83 2.34
CA GLY A 33 6.62 -1.83 3.25
C GLY A 33 7.35 -0.68 2.58
N SER A 34 7.44 -0.66 1.25
CA SER A 34 8.06 0.46 0.53
C SER A 34 7.15 1.66 0.49
N LEU A 35 7.73 2.84 0.65
CA LEU A 35 7.02 4.11 0.51
C LEU A 35 6.99 4.49 -0.97
N VAL A 36 5.82 4.86 -1.47
CA VAL A 36 5.65 5.26 -2.87
C VAL A 36 4.83 6.53 -2.97
N TYR A 37 5.07 7.28 -4.04
CA TYR A 37 4.20 8.39 -4.44
C TYR A 37 3.26 7.90 -5.52
N ILE A 38 1.97 8.17 -5.34
CA ILE A 38 0.93 7.68 -6.25
C ILE A 38 0.09 8.83 -6.76
N SER A 39 -0.49 8.64 -7.94
CA SER A 39 -1.52 9.53 -8.46
C SER A 39 -2.87 8.83 -8.47
N VAL A 40 -3.90 9.54 -8.00
CA VAL A 40 -5.26 9.00 -7.93
C VAL A 40 -5.82 8.82 -9.34
N LYS A 41 -6.33 7.64 -9.65
CA LYS A 41 -6.99 7.34 -10.93
C LYS A 41 -8.49 7.19 -10.78
N GLU A 42 -8.95 6.66 -9.66
CA GLU A 42 -10.37 6.47 -9.39
C GLU A 42 -10.64 6.70 -7.91
N SER A 43 -11.64 7.54 -7.59
CA SER A 43 -12.01 7.85 -6.22
C SER A 43 -13.53 7.84 -6.05
N LYS A 44 -14.01 7.29 -4.93
CA LYS A 44 -15.41 7.36 -4.54
C LYS A 44 -15.78 8.72 -3.98
N ASN A 45 -14.86 9.34 -3.25
CA ASN A 45 -15.09 10.65 -2.62
C ASN A 45 -14.35 11.75 -3.39
N LYS A 46 -14.99 12.25 -4.43
CA LYS A 46 -14.40 13.28 -5.29
C LYS A 46 -14.19 14.63 -4.60
N ASN A 47 -14.82 14.84 -3.45
CA ASN A 47 -14.65 16.09 -2.69
C ASN A 47 -13.32 16.11 -1.93
N LYS A 48 -12.85 14.94 -1.47
CA LYS A 48 -11.62 14.80 -0.70
C LYS A 48 -10.41 14.52 -1.60
N TYR A 49 -10.56 13.58 -2.54
CA TYR A 49 -9.49 13.19 -3.46
C TYR A 49 -9.99 13.19 -4.88
N LYS A 50 -9.35 13.99 -5.72
CA LYS A 50 -9.69 14.11 -7.14
C LYS A 50 -8.73 13.30 -7.98
N LYS A 51 -9.17 12.91 -9.16
CA LYS A 51 -8.32 12.26 -10.15
C LYS A 51 -7.10 13.13 -10.45
N GLY A 52 -5.91 12.54 -10.37
CA GLY A 52 -4.66 13.25 -10.59
C GLY A 52 -3.98 13.76 -9.34
N ASP A 53 -4.63 13.71 -8.17
CA ASP A 53 -4.01 14.11 -6.91
C ASP A 53 -2.82 13.19 -6.59
N ILE A 54 -1.79 13.77 -5.99
CA ILE A 54 -0.57 13.06 -5.62
C ILE A 54 -0.58 12.82 -4.12
N ILE A 55 -0.50 11.54 -3.73
CA ILE A 55 -0.55 11.13 -2.34
C ILE A 55 0.58 10.12 -2.09
N ARG A 56 1.02 10.02 -0.84
CA ARG A 56 1.98 9.00 -0.44
C ARG A 56 1.23 7.74 0.00
N GLY A 57 1.89 6.60 -0.18
CA GLY A 57 1.33 5.34 0.26
C GLY A 57 2.40 4.33 0.63
N ILE A 58 1.97 3.30 1.35
CA ILE A 58 2.82 2.18 1.75
C ILE A 58 2.28 0.93 1.08
N ILE A 59 3.14 0.21 0.37
CA ILE A 59 2.77 -1.05 -0.26
C ILE A 59 2.57 -2.09 0.83
N VAL A 60 1.38 -2.66 0.91
CA VAL A 60 1.05 -3.65 1.95
C VAL A 60 0.90 -5.07 1.40
N ARG A 61 0.50 -5.22 0.13
CA ARG A 61 0.40 -6.53 -0.52
C ARG A 61 1.03 -6.46 -1.90
N ASN A 62 1.75 -7.50 -2.25
CA ASN A 62 2.44 -7.58 -3.54
C ASN A 62 2.08 -8.89 -4.22
N LYS A 63 1.75 -8.82 -5.51
CA LYS A 63 1.44 -10.00 -6.32
C LYS A 63 2.68 -10.89 -6.53
N LYS A 64 3.85 -10.31 -6.59
CA LYS A 64 5.09 -11.08 -6.69
C LYS A 64 5.41 -11.75 -5.35
N ALA A 65 5.81 -13.02 -5.40
CA ALA A 65 6.12 -13.78 -4.19
C ALA A 65 7.29 -13.19 -3.40
N ILE A 66 7.14 -13.16 -2.08
CA ILE A 66 8.18 -12.75 -1.14
C ILE A 66 8.80 -14.01 -0.53
N ASN A 67 10.13 -14.08 -0.52
CA ASN A 67 10.83 -15.18 0.13
C ASN A 67 10.95 -14.89 1.62
N ARG A 68 10.38 -15.76 2.45
CA ARG A 68 10.42 -15.65 3.91
C ARG A 68 11.61 -16.40 4.51
N HIS A 69 12.02 -16.00 5.72
CA HIS A 69 13.11 -16.66 6.44
C HIS A 69 12.87 -18.16 6.72
N THR A 70 11.59 -18.55 6.77
CA THR A 70 11.21 -19.97 6.99
C THR A 70 11.34 -20.83 5.74
N GLY A 71 11.76 -20.26 4.61
CA GLY A 71 11.84 -20.95 3.33
C GLY A 71 10.54 -20.96 2.53
N ASN A 72 9.46 -20.43 3.10
CA ASN A 72 8.18 -20.32 2.40
C ASN A 72 8.12 -19.04 1.56
N PHE A 73 7.22 -19.04 0.57
CA PHE A 73 6.93 -17.87 -0.24
C PHE A 73 5.54 -17.35 0.10
N LEU A 74 5.39 -16.04 0.10
CA LEU A 74 4.11 -15.37 0.29
C LEU A 74 3.81 -14.53 -0.95
N SER A 75 2.62 -14.71 -1.53
CA SER A 75 2.14 -13.87 -2.62
C SER A 75 0.66 -13.56 -2.44
N PHE A 76 0.23 -12.44 -3.00
CA PHE A 76 -1.17 -12.01 -2.96
C PHE A 76 -1.72 -11.92 -4.39
N ASP A 77 -3.05 -11.83 -4.50
CA ASP A 77 -3.72 -11.76 -5.80
C ASP A 77 -3.54 -10.42 -6.49
N SER A 78 -3.25 -9.37 -5.75
CA SER A 78 -3.12 -8.02 -6.28
C SER A 78 -2.04 -7.23 -5.56
N ASN A 79 -1.63 -6.11 -6.18
CA ASN A 79 -0.75 -5.13 -5.55
C ASN A 79 -1.63 -4.11 -4.85
N ASP A 80 -1.54 -4.02 -3.54
CA ASP A 80 -2.38 -3.16 -2.73
C ASP A 80 -1.56 -2.19 -1.91
N ILE A 81 -2.14 -1.02 -1.65
CA ILE A 81 -1.48 0.08 -0.99
C ILE A 81 -2.41 0.70 0.05
N VAL A 82 -1.82 1.23 1.11
CA VAL A 82 -2.50 2.04 2.12
C VAL A 82 -1.99 3.47 2.00
N LEU A 83 -2.89 4.44 2.01
CA LEU A 83 -2.54 5.85 1.88
C LEU A 83 -2.11 6.44 3.23
N ILE A 84 -1.11 7.30 3.18
CA ILE A 84 -0.64 8.04 4.35
C ILE A 84 -0.60 9.53 4.04
N ASP A 85 -0.67 10.35 5.07
CA ASP A 85 -0.60 11.81 4.94
C ASP A 85 0.85 12.32 4.99
N SER A 86 1.02 13.64 4.97
CA SER A 86 2.34 14.28 5.02
C SER A 86 3.08 14.03 6.33
N LYS A 87 2.38 13.66 7.40
CA LYS A 87 2.95 13.33 8.70
C LYS A 87 3.23 11.82 8.87
N TYR A 88 3.09 11.04 7.80
CA TYR A 88 3.23 9.58 7.79
C TYR A 88 2.18 8.84 8.63
N ASP A 89 1.06 9.51 8.93
CA ASP A 89 -0.08 8.88 9.59
C ASP A 89 -1.03 8.28 8.55
N ILE A 90 -1.71 7.20 8.94
CA ILE A 90 -2.67 6.53 8.07
C ILE A 90 -3.90 7.43 7.89
N ILE A 91 -4.29 7.67 6.63
CA ILE A 91 -5.45 8.51 6.31
C ILE A 91 -6.75 7.78 6.66
N GLY A 92 -6.84 6.49 6.33
CA GLY A 92 -8.01 5.68 6.63
C GLY A 92 -8.04 5.21 8.08
N THR A 93 -9.21 4.75 8.52
CA THR A 93 -9.39 4.19 9.86
C THR A 93 -9.53 2.68 9.83
N ARG A 94 -9.61 2.08 8.64
CA ARG A 94 -9.86 0.65 8.46
C ARG A 94 -9.10 0.13 7.25
N ILE A 95 -8.52 -1.06 7.38
CA ILE A 95 -7.80 -1.74 6.30
C ILE A 95 -8.51 -3.04 5.97
N PHE A 96 -8.77 -3.25 4.69
CA PHE A 96 -9.45 -4.45 4.21
C PHE A 96 -8.44 -5.54 3.86
N GLY A 97 -8.75 -6.77 4.27
CA GLY A 97 -7.95 -7.93 3.97
C GLY A 97 -6.75 -8.15 4.90
N PRO A 98 -6.05 -9.28 4.73
CA PRO A 98 -4.91 -9.62 5.56
C PRO A 98 -3.68 -8.78 5.21
N LEU A 99 -2.81 -8.55 6.20
CA LEU A 99 -1.53 -7.89 5.99
C LEU A 99 -0.39 -8.87 6.30
N PRO A 100 0.75 -8.78 5.58
CA PRO A 100 1.90 -9.62 5.86
C PRO A 100 2.64 -9.16 7.11
N PHE A 101 3.20 -10.11 7.83
CA PHE A 101 3.95 -9.87 9.05
C PHE A 101 5.20 -9.01 8.83
N GLU A 102 5.75 -8.99 7.63
CA GLU A 102 6.94 -8.24 7.27
C GLU A 102 6.82 -6.72 7.51
N LEU A 103 5.58 -6.21 7.57
CA LEU A 103 5.36 -4.79 7.90
C LEU A 103 5.81 -4.44 9.32
N ARG A 104 5.80 -5.38 10.26
CA ARG A 104 6.30 -5.15 11.62
C ARG A 104 7.80 -4.84 11.63
N LYS A 105 8.58 -5.51 10.80
CA LYS A 105 10.02 -5.28 10.70
C LYS A 105 10.36 -3.88 10.19
N LYS A 106 9.45 -3.28 9.44
CA LYS A 106 9.61 -1.92 8.92
C LYS A 106 8.90 -0.87 9.78
N ARG A 107 8.53 -1.24 11.01
CA ARG A 107 7.93 -0.36 12.02
C ARG A 107 6.53 0.19 11.70
N TYR A 108 5.79 -0.49 10.84
CA TYR A 108 4.41 -0.10 10.53
C TYR A 108 3.41 -0.81 11.45
N VAL A 109 3.60 -0.65 12.76
CA VAL A 109 2.77 -1.32 13.78
C VAL A 109 1.31 -0.84 13.74
N LYS A 110 1.09 0.43 13.46
CA LYS A 110 -0.28 0.98 13.34
C LYS A 110 -1.05 0.31 12.20
N LEU A 111 -0.40 0.04 11.08
CA LEU A 111 -1.03 -0.69 9.97
C LEU A 111 -1.49 -2.06 10.42
N LEU A 112 -0.64 -2.78 11.13
CA LEU A 112 -0.96 -4.12 11.59
C LEU A 112 -2.11 -4.13 12.61
N SER A 113 -2.21 -3.09 13.43
CA SER A 113 -3.30 -2.98 14.40
C SER A 113 -4.66 -2.76 13.75
N LEU A 114 -4.71 -2.19 12.55
CA LEU A 114 -5.93 -1.97 11.80
C LEU A 114 -6.30 -3.13 10.87
N ALA A 115 -5.42 -4.11 10.71
CA ALA A 115 -5.64 -5.23 9.82
C ALA A 115 -6.68 -6.20 10.39
N SER A 116 -7.44 -6.84 9.48
CA SER A 116 -8.38 -7.89 9.87
C SER A 116 -7.65 -9.17 10.29
N SER A 117 -6.50 -9.44 9.69
CA SER A 117 -5.63 -10.57 10.07
C SER A 117 -4.19 -10.29 9.62
N ILE A 118 -3.26 -10.99 10.25
CA ILE A 118 -1.82 -10.88 9.94
C ILE A 118 -1.32 -12.28 9.57
N ILE A 119 -0.66 -12.38 8.43
CA ILE A 119 -0.09 -13.66 7.97
C ILE A 119 1.44 -13.59 7.77
#